data_42e200f7e0e35bbcd40274b6b7bd0f7a
#
_entry.id   42e200f7e0e35bbcd40274b6b7bd0f7a
#
_cell.length_a   1.000
_cell.length_b   1.000
_cell.length_c   1.000
_cell.angle_alpha   90.00
_cell.angle_beta   90.00
_cell.angle_gamma   90.00
#
_symmetry.space_group_name_H-M   'P 1'
#
loop_
_entity.id
_entity.type
_entity.pdbx_description
1 polymer ?
#
loop_
_entity_poly.entity_id
_entity_poly.type
_entity_poly.pdbx_seq_one_letter_code
_entity_poly.pdbx_strand_id
1 'polypeptide(L)'
;MKTVDTVIRGGTVVSSQRIVKASVAIDNGLIVAVGDDEVMPDARETVSAEGLYVLPGAIDSHVHFRDPGYPHKETWKTGSAAAACGGVTTVFDMPNTNPPTGTLEALAMKLKAAESSYVDFGIHALFDDSTVATLIDLLDGGATSFKAFVGNTFGNLPAPSDGALLEGFETLAPLGIRTTVHAENSSIMARRQKHLREAGRTDPLAHLAARPAVAEIEAIGRIITLAEWTGARVHIAHHSAADSLYLLREAKRRGVDVTAETCPQYLLLNTVNMLDLGGLLRVNPPVREPRHNEPLWRALLDGVIDMIATDHAPHAPEEKTRDDIWECDCGFPGVETQMPLMLTEINGGRAAITDYVRWSAEAPARAWGLQGVKGVIAPGAHADIVLVDMGRSENLSQYRLQSIGKISPWHDRQVKGCPLHTMVRGRFVVRDGELLEHTAGWGQSIKPVQRMPPARVAHPDTTTRAITEPGAAEREARATAGEASCKIHR
;
A
#
# COMPACT_ATOMS: atom_id res chain seq x y z
N MET A 1 36.16 12.94 16.75
CA MET A 1 34.91 12.19 16.61
C MET A 1 35.15 10.91 15.81
N LYS A 2 34.34 9.87 15.97
CA LYS A 2 34.46 8.65 15.16
C LYS A 2 34.11 9.00 13.71
N THR A 3 34.89 8.56 12.72
CA THR A 3 34.59 8.70 11.28
C THR A 3 33.37 7.83 10.96
N VAL A 4 32.34 8.41 10.34
CA VAL A 4 31.11 7.73 9.91
C VAL A 4 31.23 7.25 8.45
N ASP A 5 30.26 6.45 7.99
CA ASP A 5 30.29 5.94 6.62
C ASP A 5 30.02 7.05 5.60
N THR A 6 28.94 7.81 5.76
CA THR A 6 28.52 8.83 4.80
C THR A 6 28.00 10.08 5.52
N VAL A 7 28.32 11.27 4.97
CA VAL A 7 27.65 12.52 5.31
C VAL A 7 27.06 13.13 4.05
N ILE A 8 25.73 13.36 4.07
CA ILE A 8 25.01 14.13 3.05
C ILE A 8 25.00 15.59 3.52
N ARG A 9 25.63 16.50 2.76
CA ARG A 9 25.88 17.89 3.17
C ARG A 9 25.01 18.91 2.43
N GLY A 10 24.58 19.93 3.17
CA GLY A 10 24.01 21.15 2.60
C GLY A 10 22.64 21.01 1.97
N GLY A 11 21.91 19.94 2.27
CA GLY A 11 20.59 19.66 1.71
C GLY A 11 19.47 20.41 2.37
N THR A 12 18.30 20.40 1.74
CA THR A 12 17.03 20.85 2.34
C THR A 12 16.30 19.62 2.89
N VAL A 13 16.47 19.33 4.17
CA VAL A 13 15.85 18.17 4.83
C VAL A 13 14.39 18.46 5.10
N VAL A 14 13.50 17.53 4.73
CA VAL A 14 12.04 17.66 4.86
C VAL A 14 11.49 16.57 5.76
N SER A 15 10.68 16.97 6.73
CA SER A 15 9.77 16.08 7.46
C SER A 15 8.33 16.47 7.17
N SER A 16 7.35 15.71 7.69
CA SER A 16 5.94 16.08 7.58
C SER A 16 5.56 17.40 8.29
N GLN A 17 6.46 17.95 9.13
CA GLN A 17 6.18 19.13 9.94
C GLN A 17 7.05 20.34 9.62
N ARG A 18 8.24 20.12 9.05
CA ARG A 18 9.21 21.21 8.85
C ARG A 18 10.16 20.96 7.70
N ILE A 19 10.71 22.05 7.20
CA ILE A 19 11.75 22.10 6.18
C ILE A 19 12.93 22.84 6.78
N VAL A 20 14.12 22.25 6.76
CA VAL A 20 15.33 22.83 7.33
C VAL A 20 16.55 22.61 6.43
N LYS A 21 17.46 23.59 6.37
CA LYS A 21 18.81 23.37 5.80
C LYS A 21 19.60 22.57 6.84
N ALA A 22 20.07 21.38 6.46
CA ALA A 22 20.83 20.51 7.35
C ALA A 22 21.66 19.50 6.59
N SER A 23 22.63 18.94 7.25
CA SER A 23 23.41 17.77 6.84
C SER A 23 22.96 16.54 7.61
N VAL A 24 23.17 15.35 7.03
CA VAL A 24 22.74 14.06 7.61
C VAL A 24 23.97 13.14 7.67
N ALA A 25 24.35 12.71 8.87
CA ALA A 25 25.43 11.73 9.07
C ALA A 25 24.87 10.33 9.23
N ILE A 26 25.49 9.37 8.57
CA ILE A 26 25.04 7.98 8.45
C ILE A 26 26.21 7.06 8.83
N ASP A 27 25.97 6.11 9.74
CA ASP A 27 26.93 5.08 10.13
C ASP A 27 26.20 3.74 10.30
N ASN A 28 26.75 2.66 9.70
CA ASN A 28 26.17 1.31 9.75
C ASN A 28 24.69 1.24 9.32
N GLY A 29 24.32 1.98 8.30
CA GLY A 29 22.97 1.99 7.73
C GLY A 29 21.94 2.79 8.52
N LEU A 30 22.34 3.43 9.62
CA LEU A 30 21.48 4.26 10.47
C LEU A 30 21.85 5.74 10.34
N ILE A 31 20.87 6.60 10.46
CA ILE A 31 21.07 8.03 10.66
C ILE A 31 21.62 8.23 12.08
N VAL A 32 22.75 8.87 12.22
CA VAL A 32 23.40 9.11 13.54
C VAL A 32 23.33 10.57 13.97
N ALA A 33 23.24 11.50 13.01
CA ALA A 33 23.05 12.92 13.30
C ALA A 33 22.31 13.64 12.14
N VAL A 34 21.58 14.68 12.51
CA VAL A 34 20.96 15.65 11.59
C VAL A 34 21.16 17.03 12.18
N GLY A 35 21.77 17.95 11.45
CA GLY A 35 22.05 19.28 11.97
C GLY A 35 22.92 20.13 11.04
N ASP A 36 23.50 21.19 11.57
CA ASP A 36 24.35 22.10 10.82
C ASP A 36 25.62 21.38 10.31
N ASP A 37 26.09 21.80 9.16
CA ASP A 37 27.23 21.18 8.48
C ASP A 37 28.52 21.20 9.29
N GLU A 38 28.73 22.27 10.06
CA GLU A 38 29.92 22.50 10.87
C GLU A 38 30.09 21.49 12.02
N VAL A 39 28.98 20.91 12.49
CA VAL A 39 29.00 19.94 13.61
C VAL A 39 28.97 18.48 13.14
N MET A 40 28.97 18.25 11.84
CA MET A 40 28.99 16.89 11.30
C MET A 40 30.35 16.22 11.52
N PRO A 41 30.37 14.92 11.80
CA PRO A 41 31.61 14.15 11.91
C PRO A 41 32.33 14.03 10.57
N ASP A 42 33.61 13.64 10.62
CA ASP A 42 34.31 13.19 9.42
C ASP A 42 33.64 11.95 8.83
N ALA A 43 33.64 11.82 7.52
CA ALA A 43 33.02 10.70 6.82
C ALA A 43 33.99 10.04 5.83
N ARG A 44 33.77 8.74 5.56
CA ARG A 44 34.47 8.02 4.48
C ARG A 44 34.00 8.52 3.11
N GLU A 45 32.72 8.85 3.00
CA GLU A 45 32.12 9.41 1.81
C GLU A 45 31.36 10.70 2.16
N THR A 46 31.55 11.74 1.35
CA THR A 46 30.78 12.98 1.46
C THR A 46 29.97 13.17 0.18
N VAL A 47 28.67 13.37 0.31
CA VAL A 47 27.73 13.59 -0.79
C VAL A 47 27.17 15.01 -0.69
N SER A 48 27.35 15.84 -1.72
CA SER A 48 26.71 17.16 -1.76
C SER A 48 25.23 17.01 -2.11
N ALA A 49 24.38 17.60 -1.28
CA ALA A 49 22.94 17.78 -1.54
C ALA A 49 22.58 19.25 -1.72
N GLU A 50 23.57 20.09 -2.07
CA GLU A 50 23.33 21.52 -2.29
C GLU A 50 22.33 21.72 -3.43
N GLY A 51 21.27 22.51 -3.18
CA GLY A 51 20.16 22.68 -4.12
C GLY A 51 19.14 21.55 -4.15
N LEU A 52 19.41 20.42 -3.51
CA LEU A 52 18.51 19.27 -3.45
C LEU A 52 17.68 19.25 -2.17
N TYR A 53 16.54 18.62 -2.27
CA TYR A 53 15.70 18.24 -1.13
C TYR A 53 16.09 16.83 -0.66
N VAL A 54 16.19 16.66 0.65
CA VAL A 54 16.51 15.40 1.31
C VAL A 54 15.24 14.89 1.97
N LEU A 55 14.62 13.89 1.35
CA LEU A 55 13.37 13.31 1.82
C LEU A 55 13.62 11.93 2.44
N PRO A 56 12.82 11.49 3.44
CA PRO A 56 12.80 10.09 3.80
C PRO A 56 12.34 9.27 2.59
N GLY A 57 12.90 8.09 2.42
CA GLY A 57 12.50 7.17 1.35
C GLY A 57 11.02 6.86 1.40
N ALA A 58 10.36 6.91 0.26
CA ALA A 58 8.94 6.61 0.17
C ALA A 58 8.67 5.13 0.49
N ILE A 59 7.50 4.86 1.05
CA ILE A 59 6.98 3.52 1.36
C ILE A 59 5.73 3.31 0.53
N ASP A 60 5.77 2.38 -0.42
CA ASP A 60 4.61 2.01 -1.21
C ASP A 60 3.96 0.75 -0.64
N SER A 61 2.82 0.92 -0.02
CA SER A 61 2.09 -0.15 0.66
C SER A 61 1.29 -1.06 -0.28
N HIS A 62 1.36 -0.84 -1.61
CA HIS A 62 0.51 -1.54 -2.55
C HIS A 62 1.18 -1.73 -3.91
N VAL A 63 1.92 -2.83 -4.06
CA VAL A 63 2.54 -3.21 -5.33
C VAL A 63 2.21 -4.67 -5.69
N HIS A 64 2.27 -4.99 -6.99
CA HIS A 64 2.07 -6.33 -7.52
C HIS A 64 3.28 -6.68 -8.41
N PHE A 65 4.32 -7.26 -7.85
CA PHE A 65 5.51 -7.66 -8.60
C PHE A 65 5.33 -8.97 -9.38
N ARG A 66 4.12 -9.57 -9.29
CA ARG A 66 3.72 -10.70 -10.13
C ARG A 66 4.59 -11.97 -9.99
N ASP A 67 5.57 -11.97 -9.12
CA ASP A 67 6.54 -13.04 -8.93
C ASP A 67 6.37 -13.66 -7.52
N PRO A 68 6.18 -14.97 -7.46
CA PRO A 68 6.23 -16.00 -8.50
C PRO A 68 4.99 -16.05 -9.41
N GLY A 69 5.18 -16.62 -10.60
CA GLY A 69 4.11 -17.10 -11.46
C GLY A 69 3.84 -16.31 -12.74
N TYR A 70 4.18 -15.02 -12.79
CA TYR A 70 3.94 -14.17 -13.98
C TYR A 70 5.18 -13.35 -14.37
N PRO A 71 6.38 -13.97 -14.55
CA PRO A 71 7.63 -13.23 -14.76
C PRO A 71 7.67 -12.45 -16.08
N HIS A 72 6.74 -12.71 -17.01
CA HIS A 72 6.60 -11.93 -18.24
C HIS A 72 5.92 -10.57 -18.00
N LYS A 73 5.23 -10.39 -16.85
CA LYS A 73 4.60 -9.13 -16.45
C LYS A 73 5.54 -8.31 -15.58
N GLU A 74 6.13 -8.93 -14.56
CA GLU A 74 7.06 -8.30 -13.63
C GLU A 74 7.82 -9.35 -12.82
N THR A 75 8.98 -8.95 -12.25
CA THR A 75 9.74 -9.74 -11.28
C THR A 75 10.12 -8.89 -10.06
N TRP A 76 10.52 -9.54 -8.98
CA TRP A 76 11.04 -8.82 -7.82
C TRP A 76 12.24 -7.92 -8.17
N LYS A 77 13.14 -8.40 -9.05
CA LYS A 77 14.30 -7.63 -9.49
C LYS A 77 13.86 -6.35 -10.21
N THR A 78 12.99 -6.44 -11.20
CA THR A 78 12.60 -5.30 -12.04
C THR A 78 11.61 -4.37 -11.36
N GLY A 79 10.63 -4.91 -10.62
CA GLY A 79 9.69 -4.09 -9.86
C GLY A 79 10.37 -3.33 -8.71
N SER A 80 11.33 -3.95 -8.01
CA SER A 80 12.08 -3.25 -6.98
C SER A 80 13.12 -2.25 -7.55
N ALA A 81 13.63 -2.50 -8.77
CA ALA A 81 14.42 -1.51 -9.50
C ALA A 81 13.57 -0.28 -9.85
N ALA A 82 12.33 -0.50 -10.35
CA ALA A 82 11.37 0.56 -10.60
C ALA A 82 11.05 1.36 -9.32
N ALA A 83 10.85 0.67 -8.19
CA ALA A 83 10.67 1.31 -6.89
C ALA A 83 11.86 2.19 -6.51
N ALA A 84 13.08 1.65 -6.60
CA ALA A 84 14.32 2.38 -6.29
C ALA A 84 14.48 3.63 -7.17
N CYS A 85 14.28 3.53 -8.49
CA CYS A 85 14.35 4.65 -9.42
C CYS A 85 13.23 5.68 -9.18
N GLY A 86 12.06 5.24 -8.67
CA GLY A 86 10.97 6.11 -8.25
C GLY A 86 11.12 6.74 -6.86
N GLY A 87 12.26 6.53 -6.17
CA GLY A 87 12.49 7.07 -4.82
C GLY A 87 11.76 6.30 -3.71
N VAL A 88 11.27 5.09 -4.01
CA VAL A 88 10.63 4.19 -3.03
C VAL A 88 11.69 3.25 -2.46
N THR A 89 11.82 3.23 -1.14
CA THR A 89 12.82 2.44 -0.41
C THR A 89 12.24 1.21 0.29
N THR A 90 10.91 1.14 0.34
CA THR A 90 10.18 0.04 0.97
C THR A 90 8.88 -0.19 0.23
N VAL A 91 8.59 -1.45 -0.08
CA VAL A 91 7.34 -1.87 -0.77
C VAL A 91 6.62 -2.95 0.01
N PHE A 92 5.29 -3.04 -0.18
CA PHE A 92 4.50 -4.18 0.30
C PHE A 92 3.85 -4.88 -0.89
N ASP A 93 4.26 -6.12 -1.15
CA ASP A 93 3.78 -6.87 -2.30
C ASP A 93 2.52 -7.68 -1.98
N MET A 94 1.58 -7.66 -2.92
CA MET A 94 0.26 -8.26 -2.82
C MET A 94 0.24 -9.76 -3.12
N PRO A 95 -0.75 -10.53 -2.58
CA PRO A 95 -0.74 -12.00 -2.63
C PRO A 95 -1.20 -12.63 -3.94
N ASN A 96 -1.69 -11.85 -4.92
CA ASN A 96 -2.25 -12.39 -6.16
C ASN A 96 -1.16 -12.76 -7.19
N THR A 97 -0.37 -13.73 -6.81
CA THR A 97 0.68 -14.43 -7.57
C THR A 97 0.21 -15.83 -7.98
N ASN A 98 1.06 -16.64 -8.59
CA ASN A 98 0.77 -18.02 -8.90
C ASN A 98 1.93 -18.93 -8.41
N PRO A 99 1.73 -19.71 -7.32
CA PRO A 99 0.50 -19.79 -6.53
C PRO A 99 0.18 -18.49 -5.77
N PRO A 100 -1.11 -18.25 -5.39
CA PRO A 100 -1.45 -17.15 -4.48
C PRO A 100 -0.76 -17.34 -3.12
N THR A 101 -0.35 -16.22 -2.49
CA THR A 101 0.40 -16.27 -1.21
C THR A 101 -0.55 -16.58 -0.03
N GLY A 102 -1.17 -17.76 -0.05
CA GLY A 102 -2.13 -18.23 0.95
C GLY A 102 -1.69 -19.49 1.71
N THR A 103 -0.50 -20.03 1.42
CA THR A 103 0.10 -21.17 2.14
C THR A 103 1.53 -20.85 2.53
N LEU A 104 2.09 -21.61 3.50
CA LEU A 104 3.49 -21.44 3.91
C LEU A 104 4.46 -21.71 2.75
N GLU A 105 4.15 -22.67 1.89
CA GLU A 105 4.96 -22.98 0.71
C GLU A 105 4.96 -21.83 -0.29
N ALA A 106 3.79 -21.26 -0.60
CA ALA A 106 3.65 -20.11 -1.50
C ALA A 106 4.35 -18.87 -0.93
N LEU A 107 4.24 -18.65 0.38
CA LEU A 107 4.94 -17.57 1.08
C LEU A 107 6.47 -17.75 1.01
N ALA A 108 6.97 -18.98 1.25
CA ALA A 108 8.40 -19.27 1.12
C ALA A 108 8.92 -19.06 -0.30
N MET A 109 8.16 -19.47 -1.33
CA MET A 109 8.50 -19.19 -2.74
C MET A 109 8.60 -17.69 -3.02
N LYS A 110 7.66 -16.90 -2.52
CA LYS A 110 7.65 -15.44 -2.69
C LYS A 110 8.83 -14.78 -1.96
N LEU A 111 9.10 -15.17 -0.72
CA LEU A 111 10.26 -14.70 0.06
C LEU A 111 11.58 -15.02 -0.67
N LYS A 112 11.68 -16.20 -1.28
CA LYS A 112 12.84 -16.59 -2.09
C LYS A 112 13.00 -15.72 -3.33
N ALA A 113 11.91 -15.44 -4.06
CA ALA A 113 11.95 -14.53 -5.22
C ALA A 113 12.38 -13.11 -4.81
N ALA A 114 11.93 -12.65 -3.64
CA ALA A 114 12.23 -11.33 -3.09
C ALA A 114 13.70 -11.14 -2.69
N GLU A 115 14.51 -12.19 -2.59
CA GLU A 115 15.97 -12.07 -2.35
C GLU A 115 16.69 -11.25 -3.41
N SER A 116 16.08 -11.02 -4.58
CA SER A 116 16.64 -10.18 -5.65
C SER A 116 16.30 -8.69 -5.51
N SER A 117 15.55 -8.29 -4.48
CA SER A 117 15.04 -6.92 -4.31
C SER A 117 16.16 -5.89 -4.06
N TYR A 118 16.03 -4.72 -4.67
CA TYR A 118 16.87 -3.55 -4.40
C TYR A 118 16.42 -2.77 -3.16
N VAL A 119 15.13 -2.85 -2.81
CA VAL A 119 14.50 -2.10 -1.72
C VAL A 119 13.97 -3.06 -0.66
N ASP A 120 13.74 -2.55 0.56
CA ASP A 120 13.16 -3.36 1.62
C ASP A 120 11.69 -3.69 1.30
N PHE A 121 11.20 -4.81 1.83
CA PHE A 121 9.87 -5.29 1.46
C PHE A 121 9.12 -5.96 2.60
N GLY A 122 7.80 -5.77 2.57
CA GLY A 122 6.82 -6.56 3.30
C GLY A 122 5.99 -7.40 2.34
N ILE A 123 5.37 -8.45 2.86
CA ILE A 123 4.50 -9.33 2.09
C ILE A 123 3.12 -9.37 2.73
N HIS A 124 2.10 -9.01 1.95
CA HIS A 124 0.72 -9.31 2.29
C HIS A 124 0.41 -10.76 1.93
N ALA A 125 -0.01 -11.56 2.90
CA ALA A 125 -0.58 -12.87 2.64
C ALA A 125 -2.06 -12.76 2.25
N LEU A 126 -2.58 -13.78 1.55
CA LEU A 126 -3.99 -13.85 1.18
C LEU A 126 -4.85 -14.06 2.43
N PHE A 127 -5.98 -13.35 2.48
CA PHE A 127 -7.01 -13.54 3.49
C PHE A 127 -8.35 -13.81 2.80
N ASP A 128 -8.79 -15.05 2.86
CA ASP A 128 -10.08 -15.53 2.37
C ASP A 128 -10.57 -16.73 3.20
N ASP A 129 -11.67 -17.39 2.80
CA ASP A 129 -12.22 -18.55 3.48
C ASP A 129 -11.23 -19.74 3.58
N SER A 130 -10.29 -19.85 2.65
CA SER A 130 -9.32 -20.93 2.63
C SER A 130 -8.14 -20.72 3.59
N THR A 131 -7.87 -19.47 3.96
CA THR A 131 -6.69 -19.06 4.75
C THR A 131 -7.03 -18.62 6.17
N VAL A 132 -8.30 -18.36 6.48
CA VAL A 132 -8.73 -17.81 7.78
C VAL A 132 -8.22 -18.63 8.97
N ALA A 133 -8.17 -19.95 8.86
CA ALA A 133 -7.66 -20.83 9.91
C ALA A 133 -6.13 -20.83 10.08
N THR A 134 -5.38 -20.32 9.10
CA THR A 134 -3.89 -20.37 9.05
C THR A 134 -3.23 -19.00 9.11
N LEU A 135 -3.99 -17.93 9.43
CA LEU A 135 -3.46 -16.56 9.46
C LEU A 135 -2.26 -16.42 10.39
N ILE A 136 -2.29 -17.06 11.56
CA ILE A 136 -1.18 -17.02 12.55
C ILE A 136 0.05 -17.72 11.98
N ASP A 137 -0.11 -18.89 11.37
CA ASP A 137 1.00 -19.64 10.76
C ASP A 137 1.67 -18.83 9.64
N LEU A 138 0.88 -18.11 8.82
CA LEU A 138 1.40 -17.24 7.78
C LEU A 138 2.19 -16.05 8.36
N LEU A 139 1.75 -15.46 9.48
CA LEU A 139 2.53 -14.41 10.18
C LEU A 139 3.86 -14.96 10.71
N ASP A 140 3.82 -16.13 11.33
CA ASP A 140 5.02 -16.78 11.86
C ASP A 140 5.97 -17.19 10.72
N GLY A 141 5.41 -17.56 9.56
CA GLY A 141 6.14 -17.86 8.33
C GLY A 141 6.79 -16.65 7.65
N GLY A 142 6.47 -15.43 8.08
CA GLY A 142 7.11 -14.20 7.58
C GLY A 142 6.21 -13.24 6.81
N ALA A 143 4.91 -13.50 6.74
CA ALA A 143 3.97 -12.49 6.24
C ALA A 143 3.99 -11.25 7.14
N THR A 144 3.93 -10.06 6.54
CA THR A 144 3.94 -8.79 7.28
C THR A 144 2.51 -8.37 7.65
N SER A 145 1.55 -8.70 6.82
CA SER A 145 0.15 -8.28 6.90
C SER A 145 -0.71 -9.17 5.99
N PHE A 146 -1.98 -8.83 5.82
CA PHE A 146 -2.92 -9.58 4.99
C PHE A 146 -3.63 -8.70 3.97
N LYS A 147 -4.05 -9.31 2.87
CA LYS A 147 -4.92 -8.72 1.84
C LYS A 147 -6.17 -9.55 1.63
N ALA A 148 -7.32 -8.91 1.82
CA ALA A 148 -8.63 -9.45 1.47
C ALA A 148 -9.16 -8.79 0.18
N PHE A 149 -9.59 -9.60 -0.79
CA PHE A 149 -10.21 -9.13 -2.03
C PHE A 149 -11.72 -9.33 -1.94
N VAL A 150 -12.44 -8.34 -1.42
CA VAL A 150 -13.90 -8.39 -1.29
C VAL A 150 -14.60 -8.25 -2.65
N GLY A 151 -13.89 -7.69 -3.63
CA GLY A 151 -14.27 -7.62 -5.04
C GLY A 151 -13.36 -8.43 -5.94
N ASN A 152 -13.91 -8.99 -7.03
CA ASN A 152 -13.13 -9.72 -8.01
C ASN A 152 -12.11 -8.81 -8.71
N THR A 153 -10.86 -9.26 -8.79
CA THR A 153 -9.74 -8.59 -9.41
C THR A 153 -8.88 -9.61 -10.19
N PHE A 154 -7.63 -9.23 -10.55
CA PHE A 154 -6.68 -10.13 -11.22
C PHE A 154 -6.40 -11.40 -10.40
N GLY A 155 -6.39 -12.56 -11.07
CA GLY A 155 -6.09 -13.87 -10.47
C GLY A 155 -7.31 -14.69 -10.08
N ASN A 156 -8.55 -14.20 -10.29
CA ASN A 156 -9.80 -14.89 -9.95
C ASN A 156 -9.84 -15.42 -8.51
N LEU A 157 -9.27 -14.67 -7.57
CA LEU A 157 -9.32 -15.01 -6.16
C LEU A 157 -10.76 -14.87 -5.65
N PRO A 158 -11.30 -15.85 -4.91
CA PRO A 158 -12.63 -15.75 -4.35
C PRO A 158 -12.67 -14.61 -3.32
N ALA A 159 -13.80 -13.89 -3.30
CA ALA A 159 -14.03 -12.94 -2.22
C ALA A 159 -14.30 -13.71 -0.92
N PRO A 160 -13.70 -13.30 0.21
CA PRO A 160 -14.01 -13.90 1.50
C PRO A 160 -15.49 -13.72 1.84
N SER A 161 -16.08 -14.74 2.46
CA SER A 161 -17.41 -14.62 3.07
C SER A 161 -17.40 -13.64 4.24
N ASP A 162 -18.56 -13.08 4.58
CA ASP A 162 -18.66 -12.18 5.74
C ASP A 162 -18.31 -12.92 7.05
N GLY A 163 -18.56 -14.24 7.11
CA GLY A 163 -18.15 -15.10 8.24
C GLY A 163 -16.63 -15.20 8.36
N ALA A 164 -15.92 -15.46 7.25
CA ALA A 164 -14.47 -15.51 7.23
C ALA A 164 -13.85 -14.13 7.56
N LEU A 165 -14.43 -13.03 7.06
CA LEU A 165 -13.98 -11.67 7.41
C LEU A 165 -14.11 -11.42 8.90
N LEU A 166 -15.25 -11.79 9.52
CA LEU A 166 -15.47 -11.62 10.95
C LEU A 166 -14.46 -12.43 11.76
N GLU A 167 -14.34 -13.73 11.50
CA GLU A 167 -13.43 -14.65 12.20
C GLU A 167 -11.96 -14.19 12.07
N GLY A 168 -11.53 -13.83 10.87
CA GLY A 168 -10.16 -13.37 10.66
C GLY A 168 -9.87 -12.02 11.32
N PHE A 169 -10.84 -11.09 11.35
CA PHE A 169 -10.69 -9.84 12.08
C PHE A 169 -10.63 -10.07 13.60
N GLU A 170 -11.43 -10.98 14.16
CA GLU A 170 -11.34 -11.39 15.56
C GLU A 170 -9.99 -12.00 15.89
N THR A 171 -9.42 -12.80 14.97
CA THR A 171 -8.10 -13.41 15.10
C THR A 171 -6.98 -12.39 15.08
N LEU A 172 -7.04 -11.40 14.16
CA LEU A 172 -5.95 -10.43 13.91
C LEU A 172 -6.00 -9.21 14.85
N ALA A 173 -7.17 -8.84 15.36
CA ALA A 173 -7.35 -7.67 16.23
C ALA A 173 -6.46 -7.70 17.49
N PRO A 174 -6.40 -8.79 18.28
CA PRO A 174 -5.53 -8.87 19.46
C PRO A 174 -4.04 -8.80 19.14
N LEU A 175 -3.65 -9.15 17.91
CA LEU A 175 -2.28 -9.11 17.43
C LEU A 175 -1.86 -7.71 16.92
N GLY A 176 -2.84 -6.80 16.77
CA GLY A 176 -2.62 -5.47 16.22
C GLY A 176 -2.20 -5.47 14.74
N ILE A 177 -2.51 -6.54 14.02
CA ILE A 177 -2.18 -6.69 12.60
C ILE A 177 -3.24 -5.98 11.76
N ARG A 178 -2.79 -5.17 10.80
CA ARG A 178 -3.67 -4.45 9.87
C ARG A 178 -3.96 -5.30 8.66
N THR A 179 -5.22 -5.37 8.23
CA THR A 179 -5.64 -6.05 6.99
C THR A 179 -5.92 -5.01 5.92
N THR A 180 -5.28 -5.13 4.77
CA THR A 180 -5.56 -4.34 3.57
C THR A 180 -6.75 -4.97 2.82
N VAL A 181 -7.71 -4.14 2.40
CA VAL A 181 -8.94 -4.61 1.75
C VAL A 181 -9.17 -3.92 0.42
N HIS A 182 -9.28 -4.72 -0.65
CA HIS A 182 -9.88 -4.27 -1.90
C HIS A 182 -11.40 -4.28 -1.73
N ALA A 183 -11.99 -3.10 -1.54
CA ALA A 183 -13.37 -2.96 -1.11
C ALA A 183 -14.30 -2.60 -2.27
N GLU A 184 -14.71 -3.59 -3.06
CA GLU A 184 -15.80 -3.49 -4.05
C GLU A 184 -16.74 -4.68 -3.89
N ASN A 185 -18.06 -4.47 -4.06
CA ASN A 185 -19.07 -5.54 -3.92
C ASN A 185 -19.12 -6.44 -5.15
N SER A 186 -18.63 -7.68 -5.02
CA SER A 186 -18.57 -8.68 -6.09
C SER A 186 -19.94 -8.96 -6.73
N SER A 187 -21.01 -9.02 -5.96
CA SER A 187 -22.35 -9.36 -6.44
C SER A 187 -22.90 -8.26 -7.35
N ILE A 188 -22.74 -6.98 -6.96
CA ILE A 188 -23.15 -5.83 -7.77
C ILE A 188 -22.39 -5.82 -9.09
N MET A 189 -21.05 -6.00 -9.01
CA MET A 189 -20.18 -5.96 -10.19
C MET A 189 -20.49 -7.10 -11.17
N ALA A 190 -20.60 -8.33 -10.68
CA ALA A 190 -20.90 -9.50 -11.51
C ALA A 190 -22.21 -9.35 -12.28
N ARG A 191 -23.25 -8.88 -11.61
CA ARG A 191 -24.57 -8.68 -12.24
C ARG A 191 -24.53 -7.59 -13.31
N ARG A 192 -23.88 -6.47 -13.03
CA ARG A 192 -23.74 -5.36 -14.00
C ARG A 192 -22.89 -5.76 -15.19
N GLN A 193 -21.75 -6.40 -14.96
CA GLN A 193 -20.87 -6.88 -16.02
C GLN A 193 -21.61 -7.86 -16.96
N LYS A 194 -22.40 -8.79 -16.39
CA LYS A 194 -23.23 -9.70 -17.17
C LYS A 194 -24.18 -8.95 -18.10
N HIS A 195 -24.96 -8.01 -17.57
CA HIS A 195 -25.92 -7.22 -18.38
C HIS A 195 -25.23 -6.40 -19.48
N LEU A 196 -24.07 -5.79 -19.19
CA LEU A 196 -23.34 -5.01 -20.18
C LEU A 196 -22.78 -5.88 -21.30
N ARG A 197 -22.26 -7.07 -20.98
CA ARG A 197 -21.82 -8.05 -22.00
C ARG A 197 -22.98 -8.56 -22.85
N GLU A 198 -24.11 -8.87 -22.25
CA GLU A 198 -25.35 -9.27 -22.95
C GLU A 198 -25.88 -8.15 -23.87
N ALA A 199 -25.66 -6.88 -23.50
CA ALA A 199 -25.95 -5.72 -24.33
C ALA A 199 -24.89 -5.39 -25.38
N GLY A 200 -23.85 -6.21 -25.52
CA GLY A 200 -22.77 -6.01 -26.50
C GLY A 200 -21.85 -4.82 -26.23
N ARG A 201 -21.81 -4.32 -25.00
CA ARG A 201 -20.94 -3.18 -24.60
C ARG A 201 -19.50 -3.68 -24.40
N THR A 202 -18.59 -3.20 -25.24
CA THR A 202 -17.15 -3.52 -25.21
C THR A 202 -16.26 -2.28 -25.11
N ASP A 203 -16.88 -1.10 -25.07
CA ASP A 203 -16.19 0.19 -24.99
C ASP A 203 -15.52 0.42 -23.60
N PRO A 204 -14.55 1.33 -23.49
CA PRO A 204 -13.82 1.59 -22.25
C PRO A 204 -14.71 1.96 -21.06
N LEU A 205 -15.84 2.67 -21.27
CA LEU A 205 -16.75 3.07 -20.19
C LEU A 205 -17.63 1.91 -19.70
N ALA A 206 -17.72 0.81 -20.45
CA ALA A 206 -18.42 -0.39 -19.97
C ALA A 206 -17.77 -0.96 -18.70
N HIS A 207 -16.44 -0.89 -18.58
CA HIS A 207 -15.73 -1.28 -17.37
C HIS A 207 -16.16 -0.46 -16.15
N LEU A 208 -16.21 0.87 -16.28
CA LEU A 208 -16.72 1.76 -15.23
C LEU A 208 -18.17 1.46 -14.86
N ALA A 209 -19.03 1.27 -15.87
CA ALA A 209 -20.46 0.98 -15.66
C ALA A 209 -20.69 -0.37 -14.93
N ALA A 210 -19.77 -1.33 -15.11
CA ALA A 210 -19.80 -2.60 -14.39
C ALA A 210 -19.37 -2.45 -12.91
N ARG A 211 -18.58 -1.44 -12.60
CA ARG A 211 -18.00 -1.20 -11.26
C ARG A 211 -18.43 0.18 -10.72
N PRO A 212 -19.74 0.40 -10.51
CA PRO A 212 -20.25 1.70 -10.08
C PRO A 212 -19.75 2.04 -8.67
N ALA A 213 -19.68 3.34 -8.36
CA ALA A 213 -19.23 3.83 -7.05
C ALA A 213 -19.97 3.17 -5.87
N VAL A 214 -21.26 2.82 -6.03
CA VAL A 214 -22.02 2.14 -4.97
C VAL A 214 -21.45 0.78 -4.59
N ALA A 215 -20.73 0.08 -5.48
CA ALA A 215 -20.08 -1.18 -5.14
C ALA A 215 -18.91 -0.96 -4.16
N GLU A 216 -18.19 0.15 -4.29
CA GLU A 216 -17.12 0.56 -3.37
C GLU A 216 -17.72 1.09 -2.05
N ILE A 217 -18.75 1.93 -2.11
CA ILE A 217 -19.41 2.50 -0.92
C ILE A 217 -19.96 1.40 -0.01
N GLU A 218 -20.68 0.42 -0.56
CA GLU A 218 -21.25 -0.68 0.21
C GLU A 218 -20.17 -1.52 0.87
N ALA A 219 -19.14 -1.92 0.10
CA ALA A 219 -18.07 -2.74 0.62
C ALA A 219 -17.27 -2.04 1.74
N ILE A 220 -16.95 -0.75 1.59
CA ILE A 220 -16.29 0.05 2.64
C ILE A 220 -17.15 0.10 3.90
N GLY A 221 -18.47 0.34 3.77
CA GLY A 221 -19.38 0.38 4.91
C GLY A 221 -19.42 -0.94 5.68
N ARG A 222 -19.45 -2.06 4.98
CA ARG A 222 -19.41 -3.41 5.55
C ARG A 222 -18.08 -3.68 6.28
N ILE A 223 -16.95 -3.37 5.66
CA ILE A 223 -15.63 -3.55 6.29
C ILE A 223 -15.49 -2.69 7.55
N ILE A 224 -15.91 -1.43 7.52
CA ILE A 224 -15.89 -0.55 8.70
C ILE A 224 -16.76 -1.12 9.82
N THR A 225 -17.95 -1.65 9.50
CA THR A 225 -18.85 -2.26 10.49
C THR A 225 -18.19 -3.45 11.20
N LEU A 226 -17.57 -4.36 10.44
CA LEU A 226 -16.86 -5.52 10.99
C LEU A 226 -15.62 -5.10 11.80
N ALA A 227 -14.86 -4.11 11.30
CA ALA A 227 -13.70 -3.58 11.99
C ALA A 227 -14.07 -2.89 13.32
N GLU A 228 -15.16 -2.12 13.32
CA GLU A 228 -15.66 -1.47 14.56
C GLU A 228 -16.11 -2.50 15.58
N TRP A 229 -16.80 -3.55 15.15
CA TRP A 229 -17.29 -4.64 16.01
C TRP A 229 -16.14 -5.41 16.67
N THR A 230 -15.13 -5.78 15.89
CA THR A 230 -14.01 -6.63 16.33
C THR A 230 -12.85 -5.88 16.97
N GLY A 231 -12.77 -4.55 16.76
CA GLY A 231 -11.59 -3.76 17.08
C GLY A 231 -10.41 -4.00 16.13
N ALA A 232 -10.65 -4.64 14.98
CA ALA A 232 -9.61 -4.92 14.00
C ALA A 232 -9.10 -3.63 13.33
N ARG A 233 -7.84 -3.69 12.89
CA ARG A 233 -7.20 -2.65 12.10
C ARG A 233 -7.37 -2.94 10.63
N VAL A 234 -7.98 -2.02 9.90
CA VAL A 234 -8.21 -2.20 8.47
C VAL A 234 -7.60 -1.06 7.66
N HIS A 235 -7.24 -1.37 6.44
CA HIS A 235 -6.75 -0.41 5.46
C HIS A 235 -7.56 -0.55 4.18
N ILE A 236 -8.24 0.52 3.77
CA ILE A 236 -8.98 0.57 2.51
C ILE A 236 -8.00 0.92 1.40
N ALA A 237 -7.76 -0.05 0.53
CA ALA A 237 -6.85 0.09 -0.61
C ALA A 237 -7.44 1.03 -1.68
N HIS A 238 -6.57 1.72 -2.42
CA HIS A 238 -6.84 2.43 -3.69
C HIS A 238 -8.22 3.10 -3.76
N HIS A 239 -8.59 3.90 -2.75
CA HIS A 239 -9.88 4.60 -2.66
C HIS A 239 -10.12 5.50 -3.88
N SER A 240 -11.17 5.22 -4.63
CA SER A 240 -11.46 5.87 -5.91
C SER A 240 -12.73 6.73 -5.93
N ALA A 241 -13.74 6.36 -5.13
CA ALA A 241 -15.04 7.02 -5.13
C ALA A 241 -15.16 8.04 -3.99
N ALA A 242 -15.20 9.33 -4.32
CA ALA A 242 -15.37 10.40 -3.33
C ALA A 242 -16.69 10.29 -2.54
N ASP A 243 -17.69 9.62 -3.10
CA ASP A 243 -19.00 9.43 -2.47
C ASP A 243 -18.95 8.61 -1.18
N SER A 244 -17.86 7.82 -0.93
CA SER A 244 -17.67 7.03 0.29
C SER A 244 -16.79 7.70 1.37
N LEU A 245 -16.24 8.89 1.11
CA LEU A 245 -15.37 9.60 2.05
C LEU A 245 -16.03 9.91 3.41
N TYR A 246 -17.35 10.08 3.43
CA TYR A 246 -18.07 10.30 4.67
C TYR A 246 -18.01 9.09 5.61
N LEU A 247 -17.95 7.86 5.08
CA LEU A 247 -17.81 6.63 5.86
C LEU A 247 -16.45 6.61 6.60
N LEU A 248 -15.37 6.96 5.90
CA LEU A 248 -14.03 7.03 6.52
C LEU A 248 -13.98 8.10 7.59
N ARG A 249 -14.51 9.30 7.31
CA ARG A 249 -14.54 10.42 8.26
C ARG A 249 -15.30 10.04 9.52
N GLU A 250 -16.47 9.44 9.37
CA GLU A 250 -17.31 9.04 10.50
C GLU A 250 -16.69 7.88 11.29
N ALA A 251 -16.12 6.88 10.62
CA ALA A 251 -15.40 5.78 11.28
C ALA A 251 -14.22 6.29 12.14
N LYS A 252 -13.38 7.16 11.57
CA LYS A 252 -12.25 7.79 12.30
C LYS A 252 -12.76 8.61 13.50
N ARG A 253 -13.85 9.38 13.35
CA ARG A 253 -14.47 10.13 14.43
C ARG A 253 -14.95 9.23 15.58
N ARG A 254 -15.47 8.05 15.28
CA ARG A 254 -15.86 7.04 16.28
C ARG A 254 -14.66 6.29 16.88
N GLY A 255 -13.45 6.49 16.33
CA GLY A 255 -12.20 5.86 16.79
C GLY A 255 -12.01 4.45 16.26
N VAL A 256 -12.63 4.09 15.15
CA VAL A 256 -12.29 2.88 14.39
C VAL A 256 -10.88 3.04 13.81
N ASP A 257 -10.01 2.04 13.98
CA ASP A 257 -8.67 2.06 13.41
C ASP A 257 -8.72 1.69 11.92
N VAL A 258 -9.21 2.63 11.13
CA VAL A 258 -9.26 2.56 9.67
C VAL A 258 -8.30 3.56 9.08
N THR A 259 -7.46 3.09 8.15
CA THR A 259 -6.67 3.92 7.25
C THR A 259 -7.11 3.71 5.80
N ALA A 260 -6.82 4.65 4.92
CA ALA A 260 -7.10 4.54 3.50
C ALA A 260 -5.95 5.11 2.68
N GLU A 261 -5.73 4.53 1.52
CA GLU A 261 -4.84 5.05 0.48
C GLU A 261 -5.63 5.46 -0.76
N THR A 262 -5.09 6.41 -1.51
CA THR A 262 -5.50 6.66 -2.89
C THR A 262 -4.28 6.59 -3.79
N CYS A 263 -4.50 6.59 -5.11
CA CYS A 263 -3.42 6.46 -6.07
C CYS A 263 -3.36 7.68 -7.00
N PRO A 264 -2.20 8.00 -7.60
CA PRO A 264 -2.07 9.12 -8.53
C PRO A 264 -3.12 9.11 -9.64
N GLN A 265 -3.51 7.93 -10.14
CA GLN A 265 -4.52 7.81 -11.19
C GLN A 265 -5.91 8.33 -10.78
N TYR A 266 -6.31 8.21 -9.52
CA TYR A 266 -7.60 8.72 -9.04
C TYR A 266 -7.57 10.22 -8.72
N LEU A 267 -6.38 10.76 -8.51
CA LEU A 267 -6.17 12.18 -8.29
C LEU A 267 -6.03 12.98 -9.60
N LEU A 268 -5.40 12.37 -10.63
CA LEU A 268 -4.91 13.07 -11.83
C LEU A 268 -5.59 12.64 -13.12
N LEU A 269 -6.28 11.51 -13.14
CA LEU A 269 -6.98 10.97 -14.31
C LEU A 269 -8.46 10.72 -13.97
N ASN A 270 -9.29 10.60 -15.01
CA ASN A 270 -10.72 10.39 -14.88
C ASN A 270 -11.31 9.75 -16.15
N THR A 271 -12.64 9.68 -16.24
CA THR A 271 -13.33 9.07 -17.39
C THR A 271 -13.07 9.74 -18.72
N VAL A 272 -12.71 11.03 -18.76
CA VAL A 272 -12.32 11.71 -20.01
C VAL A 272 -11.04 11.07 -20.56
N ASN A 273 -10.04 10.87 -19.69
CA ASN A 273 -8.80 10.19 -20.08
C ASN A 273 -9.02 8.72 -20.47
N MET A 274 -10.02 8.07 -19.85
CA MET A 274 -10.38 6.68 -20.18
C MET A 274 -10.87 6.51 -21.62
N LEU A 275 -11.54 7.55 -22.19
CA LEU A 275 -11.98 7.53 -23.57
C LEU A 275 -10.80 7.52 -24.56
N ASP A 276 -9.71 8.23 -24.23
CA ASP A 276 -8.52 8.32 -25.07
C ASP A 276 -7.56 7.14 -24.86
N LEU A 277 -7.38 6.71 -23.61
CA LEU A 277 -6.40 5.70 -23.23
C LEU A 277 -6.94 4.26 -23.27
N GLY A 278 -8.25 4.08 -23.23
CA GLY A 278 -8.89 2.77 -23.33
C GLY A 278 -8.35 1.76 -22.31
N GLY A 279 -7.95 0.60 -22.82
CA GLY A 279 -7.40 -0.50 -22.01
C GLY A 279 -6.15 -0.12 -21.22
N LEU A 280 -5.36 0.89 -21.64
CA LEU A 280 -4.19 1.36 -20.91
C LEU A 280 -4.56 1.86 -19.50
N LEU A 281 -5.71 2.53 -19.38
CA LEU A 281 -6.22 3.06 -18.11
C LEU A 281 -7.22 2.13 -17.41
N ARG A 282 -7.35 0.88 -17.87
CA ARG A 282 -8.17 -0.10 -17.17
C ARG A 282 -7.51 -0.53 -15.87
N VAL A 283 -8.12 -0.17 -14.73
CA VAL A 283 -7.70 -0.46 -13.35
C VAL A 283 -8.89 -0.86 -12.49
N ASN A 284 -8.65 -1.47 -11.35
CA ASN A 284 -9.67 -1.86 -10.35
C ASN A 284 -9.35 -1.28 -8.97
N PRO A 285 -10.20 -0.43 -8.40
CA PRO A 285 -11.41 0.18 -8.98
C PRO A 285 -11.11 1.01 -10.23
N PRO A 286 -12.11 1.28 -11.08
CA PRO A 286 -11.90 2.12 -12.27
C PRO A 286 -11.67 3.59 -11.88
N VAL A 287 -11.01 4.35 -12.75
CA VAL A 287 -11.03 5.82 -12.64
C VAL A 287 -12.48 6.31 -12.71
N ARG A 288 -12.81 7.34 -11.96
CA ARG A 288 -14.16 7.86 -11.84
C ARG A 288 -14.38 9.11 -12.70
N GLU A 289 -15.59 9.65 -12.69
CA GLU A 289 -15.92 10.94 -13.33
C GLU A 289 -15.10 12.08 -12.71
N PRO A 290 -14.86 13.19 -13.45
CA PRO A 290 -14.04 14.32 -12.98
C PRO A 290 -14.46 14.89 -11.60
N ARG A 291 -15.75 14.78 -11.24
CA ARG A 291 -16.28 15.24 -9.95
C ARG A 291 -15.64 14.56 -8.72
N HIS A 292 -14.96 13.42 -8.90
CA HIS A 292 -14.29 12.70 -7.80
C HIS A 292 -12.87 13.20 -7.53
N ASN A 293 -12.16 13.75 -8.53
CA ASN A 293 -10.75 14.10 -8.37
C ASN A 293 -10.54 15.13 -7.24
N GLU A 294 -11.22 16.28 -7.30
CA GLU A 294 -11.01 17.34 -6.30
C GLU A 294 -11.41 16.96 -4.86
N PRO A 295 -12.55 16.27 -4.61
CA PRO A 295 -12.85 15.78 -3.27
C PRO A 295 -11.84 14.76 -2.73
N LEU A 296 -11.23 13.91 -3.58
CA LEU A 296 -10.16 12.99 -3.17
C LEU A 296 -8.90 13.76 -2.77
N TRP A 297 -8.51 14.79 -3.53
CA TRP A 297 -7.41 15.69 -3.17
C TRP A 297 -7.63 16.34 -1.80
N ARG A 298 -8.82 16.89 -1.55
CA ARG A 298 -9.16 17.46 -0.25
C ARG A 298 -9.11 16.44 0.87
N ALA A 299 -9.64 15.24 0.62
CA ALA A 299 -9.61 14.17 1.60
C ALA A 299 -8.17 13.75 1.98
N LEU A 300 -7.24 13.78 1.04
CA LEU A 300 -5.82 13.52 1.26
C LEU A 300 -5.16 14.67 2.05
N LEU A 301 -5.44 15.92 1.69
CA LEU A 301 -4.96 17.10 2.44
C LEU A 301 -5.48 17.12 3.88
N ASP A 302 -6.76 16.82 4.09
CA ASP A 302 -7.44 16.84 5.38
C ASP A 302 -7.14 15.59 6.24
N GLY A 303 -6.43 14.58 5.71
CA GLY A 303 -6.11 13.34 6.43
C GLY A 303 -7.30 12.37 6.58
N VAL A 304 -8.36 12.54 5.81
CA VAL A 304 -9.45 11.53 5.67
C VAL A 304 -8.92 10.33 4.92
N ILE A 305 -8.17 10.56 3.84
CA ILE A 305 -7.28 9.59 3.21
C ILE A 305 -5.90 9.82 3.82
N ASP A 306 -5.24 8.76 4.25
CA ASP A 306 -4.01 8.84 5.04
C ASP A 306 -2.76 8.95 4.18
N MET A 307 -2.72 8.23 3.06
CA MET A 307 -1.51 8.02 2.29
C MET A 307 -1.76 7.85 0.79
N ILE A 308 -0.66 7.86 0.05
CA ILE A 308 -0.60 7.54 -1.36
C ILE A 308 0.10 6.19 -1.51
N ALA A 309 -0.48 5.31 -2.32
CA ALA A 309 0.15 4.11 -2.84
C ALA A 309 -0.04 4.06 -4.35
N THR A 310 0.61 3.15 -5.05
CA THR A 310 0.57 3.16 -6.51
C THR A 310 -0.42 2.19 -7.12
N ASP A 311 -0.70 1.09 -6.42
CA ASP A 311 -1.31 -0.09 -7.03
C ASP A 311 -0.52 -0.51 -8.29
N HIS A 312 0.82 -0.46 -8.18
CA HIS A 312 1.72 -0.88 -9.26
C HIS A 312 1.39 -2.30 -9.70
N ALA A 313 0.80 -2.43 -10.87
CA ALA A 313 0.21 -3.68 -11.35
C ALA A 313 0.51 -3.88 -12.84
N PRO A 314 1.76 -4.16 -13.20
CA PRO A 314 2.21 -4.27 -14.58
C PRO A 314 1.60 -5.48 -15.32
N HIS A 315 1.42 -5.28 -16.62
CA HIS A 315 0.98 -6.27 -17.58
C HIS A 315 1.76 -6.13 -18.88
N ALA A 316 1.80 -7.19 -19.69
CA ALA A 316 2.41 -7.12 -21.00
C ALA A 316 1.59 -6.21 -21.94
N PRO A 317 2.22 -5.52 -22.91
CA PRO A 317 1.52 -4.61 -23.82
C PRO A 317 0.32 -5.24 -24.52
N GLU A 318 0.45 -6.47 -25.00
CA GLU A 318 -0.61 -7.23 -25.69
C GLU A 318 -1.80 -7.57 -24.78
N GLU A 319 -1.63 -7.54 -23.47
CA GLU A 319 -2.69 -7.76 -22.49
C GLU A 319 -3.48 -6.47 -22.17
N LYS A 320 -2.97 -5.32 -22.62
CA LYS A 320 -3.55 -3.99 -22.37
C LYS A 320 -4.13 -3.33 -23.60
N THR A 321 -3.72 -3.76 -24.82
CA THR A 321 -4.05 -3.11 -26.08
C THR A 321 -5.06 -3.93 -26.91
N ARG A 322 -6.17 -4.33 -26.26
CA ARG A 322 -7.29 -5.03 -26.90
C ARG A 322 -8.43 -4.07 -27.18
N ASP A 323 -9.17 -4.30 -28.27
CA ASP A 323 -10.35 -3.49 -28.63
C ASP A 323 -11.53 -3.70 -27.66
N ASP A 324 -11.71 -4.94 -27.20
CA ASP A 324 -12.69 -5.26 -26.18
C ASP A 324 -12.12 -4.97 -24.79
N ILE A 325 -12.73 -4.02 -24.07
CA ILE A 325 -12.29 -3.64 -22.73
C ILE A 325 -12.28 -4.83 -21.75
N TRP A 326 -13.12 -5.83 -21.97
CA TRP A 326 -13.18 -7.01 -21.10
C TRP A 326 -12.00 -7.96 -21.27
N GLU A 327 -11.29 -7.88 -22.40
CA GLU A 327 -10.09 -8.68 -22.68
C GLU A 327 -8.80 -7.99 -22.23
N CYS A 328 -8.85 -6.70 -21.89
CA CYS A 328 -7.70 -6.01 -21.34
C CYS A 328 -7.49 -6.41 -19.87
N ASP A 329 -6.26 -6.62 -19.43
CA ASP A 329 -5.94 -6.80 -18.03
C ASP A 329 -6.00 -5.47 -17.24
N CYS A 330 -6.25 -5.57 -15.91
CA CYS A 330 -6.42 -4.41 -15.04
C CYS A 330 -5.13 -4.07 -14.28
N GLY A 331 -4.60 -2.87 -14.49
CA GLY A 331 -3.38 -2.39 -13.86
C GLY A 331 -2.35 -1.85 -14.86
N PHE A 332 -1.37 -1.14 -14.36
CA PHE A 332 -0.21 -0.63 -15.10
C PHE A 332 0.95 -0.32 -14.12
N PRO A 333 2.20 -0.17 -14.60
CA PRO A 333 3.32 0.26 -13.77
C PRO A 333 3.11 1.65 -13.20
N GLY A 334 3.25 1.81 -11.89
CA GLY A 334 3.03 3.10 -11.19
C GLY A 334 4.13 3.51 -10.21
N VAL A 335 4.89 2.53 -9.63
CA VAL A 335 5.81 2.78 -8.52
C VAL A 335 6.97 3.73 -8.88
N GLU A 336 7.45 3.69 -10.13
CA GLU A 336 8.53 4.54 -10.62
C GLU A 336 8.05 5.97 -10.91
N THR A 337 6.76 6.17 -11.19
CA THR A 337 6.21 7.46 -11.65
C THR A 337 5.49 8.25 -10.57
N GLN A 338 5.17 7.64 -9.44
CA GLN A 338 4.39 8.25 -8.36
C GLN A 338 5.06 9.54 -7.85
N MET A 339 6.34 9.50 -7.48
CA MET A 339 7.03 10.67 -6.91
C MET A 339 7.07 11.85 -7.89
N PRO A 340 7.56 11.71 -9.14
CA PRO A 340 7.58 12.85 -10.06
C PRO A 340 6.19 13.39 -10.41
N LEU A 341 5.16 12.55 -10.48
CA LEU A 341 3.78 13.01 -10.67
C LEU A 341 3.31 13.90 -9.51
N MET A 342 3.50 13.45 -8.27
CA MET A 342 3.07 14.18 -7.08
C MET A 342 3.90 15.44 -6.83
N LEU A 343 5.21 15.39 -7.07
CA LEU A 343 6.08 16.56 -6.97
C LEU A 343 5.73 17.65 -8.01
N THR A 344 5.20 17.23 -9.16
CA THR A 344 4.67 18.16 -10.16
C THR A 344 3.49 18.97 -9.62
N GLU A 345 2.55 18.31 -8.94
CA GLU A 345 1.40 18.97 -8.31
C GLU A 345 1.84 19.90 -7.17
N ILE A 346 2.86 19.51 -6.40
CA ILE A 346 3.48 20.32 -5.36
C ILE A 346 4.17 21.57 -5.96
N ASN A 347 4.93 21.40 -7.02
CA ASN A 347 5.52 22.51 -7.75
C ASN A 347 4.46 23.46 -8.33
N GLY A 348 3.28 22.92 -8.67
CA GLY A 348 2.10 23.68 -9.08
C GLY A 348 1.35 24.36 -7.92
N GLY A 349 1.76 24.16 -6.67
CA GLY A 349 1.17 24.80 -5.48
C GLY A 349 -0.09 24.12 -4.95
N ARG A 350 -0.39 22.88 -5.38
CA ARG A 350 -1.58 22.14 -4.91
C ARG A 350 -1.43 21.63 -3.48
N ALA A 351 -0.21 21.33 -3.05
CA ALA A 351 0.13 20.85 -1.71
C ALA A 351 1.54 21.29 -1.33
N ALA A 352 1.91 21.16 -0.06
CA ALA A 352 3.28 21.38 0.40
C ALA A 352 4.12 20.09 0.28
N ILE A 353 5.44 20.22 0.17
CA ILE A 353 6.34 19.06 0.14
C ILE A 353 6.31 18.28 1.47
N THR A 354 5.97 18.94 2.56
CA THR A 354 5.73 18.31 3.88
C THR A 354 4.51 17.38 3.85
N ASP A 355 3.48 17.72 3.09
CA ASP A 355 2.32 16.85 2.87
C ASP A 355 2.73 15.59 2.11
N TYR A 356 3.58 15.73 1.09
CA TYR A 356 4.10 14.58 0.35
C TYR A 356 4.86 13.61 1.27
N VAL A 357 5.75 14.12 2.13
CA VAL A 357 6.48 13.29 3.11
C VAL A 357 5.50 12.59 4.07
N ARG A 358 4.45 13.29 4.49
CA ARG A 358 3.39 12.68 5.30
C ARG A 358 2.72 11.52 4.58
N TRP A 359 2.31 11.70 3.33
CA TRP A 359 1.56 10.72 2.56
C TRP A 359 2.39 9.53 2.07
N SER A 360 3.64 9.78 1.67
CA SER A 360 4.48 8.78 1.04
C SER A 360 5.41 8.05 1.99
N ALA A 361 5.67 8.58 3.19
CA ALA A 361 6.66 8.02 4.10
C ALA A 361 6.14 7.85 5.54
N GLU A 362 5.72 8.93 6.20
CA GLU A 362 5.37 8.88 7.62
C GLU A 362 4.07 8.11 7.88
N ALA A 363 2.99 8.38 7.13
CA ALA A 363 1.71 7.73 7.34
C ALA A 363 1.76 6.22 7.04
N PRO A 364 2.36 5.74 5.92
CA PRO A 364 2.54 4.31 5.73
C PRO A 364 3.45 3.68 6.79
N ALA A 365 4.55 4.33 7.21
CA ALA A 365 5.38 3.81 8.28
C ALA A 365 4.57 3.59 9.58
N ARG A 366 3.73 4.55 9.94
CA ARG A 366 2.84 4.45 11.10
C ARG A 366 1.79 3.34 10.93
N ALA A 367 1.17 3.24 9.77
CA ALA A 367 0.12 2.26 9.51
C ALA A 367 0.62 0.81 9.63
N TRP A 368 1.84 0.54 9.22
CA TRP A 368 2.45 -0.80 9.26
C TRP A 368 3.47 -1.01 10.38
N GLY A 369 3.45 -0.17 11.43
CA GLY A 369 4.27 -0.38 12.64
C GLY A 369 5.77 -0.18 12.43
N LEU A 370 6.17 0.62 11.44
CA LEU A 370 7.56 0.96 11.13
C LEU A 370 7.97 2.34 11.67
N GLN A 371 7.09 2.99 12.40
CA GLN A 371 7.32 4.35 12.93
C GLN A 371 8.60 4.42 13.76
N GLY A 372 9.42 5.45 13.49
CA GLY A 372 10.69 5.67 14.15
C GLY A 372 11.86 4.87 13.58
N VAL A 373 11.59 3.84 12.76
CA VAL A 373 12.61 3.08 12.05
C VAL A 373 12.67 3.48 10.58
N LYS A 374 11.52 3.69 9.96
CA LYS A 374 11.38 4.14 8.56
C LYS A 374 10.45 5.35 8.46
N GLY A 375 10.46 6.02 7.32
CA GLY A 375 9.57 7.14 7.01
C GLY A 375 9.94 8.47 7.65
N VAL A 376 11.13 8.57 8.28
CA VAL A 376 11.63 9.78 8.92
C VAL A 376 13.13 9.94 8.73
N ILE A 377 13.63 11.18 8.72
CA ILE A 377 15.06 11.50 8.78
C ILE A 377 15.36 11.96 10.23
N ALA A 378 15.74 11.00 11.07
CA ALA A 378 16.03 11.24 12.47
C ALA A 378 17.10 10.26 12.99
N PRO A 379 17.91 10.66 14.00
CA PRO A 379 18.88 9.76 14.62
C PRO A 379 18.21 8.46 15.12
N GLY A 380 18.80 7.32 14.80
CA GLY A 380 18.30 5.98 15.11
C GLY A 380 17.42 5.34 14.02
N ALA A 381 16.88 6.11 13.10
CA ALA A 381 16.15 5.58 11.95
C ALA A 381 17.11 4.98 10.90
N HIS A 382 16.59 4.07 10.08
CA HIS A 382 17.29 3.59 8.90
C HIS A 382 17.60 4.76 7.96
N ALA A 383 18.78 4.77 7.37
CA ALA A 383 19.13 5.75 6.36
C ALA A 383 18.52 5.40 5.01
N ASP A 384 17.17 5.45 4.97
CA ASP A 384 16.35 5.36 3.78
C ASP A 384 16.07 6.80 3.31
N ILE A 385 16.81 7.25 2.31
CA ILE A 385 16.86 8.67 1.93
C ILE A 385 16.76 8.81 0.42
N VAL A 386 16.00 9.82 -0.01
CA VAL A 386 15.94 10.23 -1.42
C VAL A 386 16.39 11.66 -1.56
N LEU A 387 17.35 11.90 -2.46
CA LEU A 387 17.73 13.25 -2.86
C LEU A 387 16.94 13.62 -4.11
N VAL A 388 16.21 14.72 -4.02
CA VAL A 388 15.25 15.17 -5.05
C VAL A 388 15.67 16.52 -5.61
N ASP A 389 15.72 16.63 -6.93
CA ASP A 389 15.82 17.91 -7.63
C ASP A 389 14.41 18.42 -7.97
N MET A 390 13.93 19.39 -7.21
CA MET A 390 12.61 20.02 -7.42
C MET A 390 12.54 20.90 -8.65
N GLY A 391 13.68 21.33 -9.21
CA GLY A 391 13.75 22.14 -10.43
C GLY A 391 13.78 21.34 -11.72
N ARG A 392 14.20 20.07 -11.66
CA ARG A 392 14.34 19.18 -12.81
C ARG A 392 12.98 18.89 -13.45
N SER A 393 12.91 19.07 -14.77
CA SER A 393 11.72 18.72 -15.57
C SER A 393 12.09 17.67 -16.59
N GLU A 394 11.20 16.71 -16.81
CA GLU A 394 11.36 15.67 -17.83
C GLU A 394 10.00 15.18 -18.35
N ASN A 395 10.02 14.50 -19.49
CA ASN A 395 8.87 13.76 -19.98
C ASN A 395 8.98 12.32 -19.53
N LEU A 396 7.95 11.81 -18.88
CA LEU A 396 7.87 10.41 -18.50
C LEU A 396 7.84 9.54 -19.77
N SER A 397 8.74 8.57 -19.83
CA SER A 397 8.81 7.66 -20.98
C SER A 397 8.63 6.22 -20.52
N GLN A 398 7.56 5.56 -20.98
CA GLN A 398 7.33 4.16 -20.68
C GLN A 398 8.50 3.25 -21.09
N TYR A 399 9.27 3.63 -22.11
CA TYR A 399 10.42 2.86 -22.59
C TYR A 399 11.64 2.91 -21.64
N ARG A 400 11.67 3.89 -20.72
CA ARG A 400 12.73 4.04 -19.70
C ARG A 400 12.39 3.36 -18.39
N LEU A 401 11.12 2.96 -18.18
CA LEU A 401 10.73 2.28 -16.95
C LEU A 401 11.57 1.02 -16.73
N GLN A 402 11.91 0.75 -15.48
CA GLN A 402 12.58 -0.49 -15.08
C GLN A 402 11.64 -1.70 -15.14
N SER A 403 10.35 -1.46 -14.98
CA SER A 403 9.30 -2.48 -15.08
C SER A 403 9.32 -3.21 -16.43
N ILE A 404 9.06 -4.52 -16.42
CA ILE A 404 8.98 -5.35 -17.65
C ILE A 404 7.78 -4.91 -18.50
N GLY A 405 6.63 -4.71 -17.87
CA GLY A 405 5.42 -4.22 -18.51
C GLY A 405 5.54 -2.74 -18.88
N LYS A 406 6.34 -2.43 -19.91
CA LYS A 406 6.63 -1.06 -20.36
C LYS A 406 5.46 -0.40 -21.05
N ILE A 407 4.32 -0.28 -20.36
CA ILE A 407 3.12 0.37 -20.86
C ILE A 407 2.50 1.22 -19.74
N SER A 408 2.29 2.50 -20.01
CA SER A 408 1.91 3.44 -18.95
C SER A 408 0.96 4.51 -19.48
N PRO A 409 -0.12 4.84 -18.76
CA PRO A 409 -0.99 5.97 -19.09
C PRO A 409 -0.31 7.33 -18.90
N TRP A 410 0.89 7.33 -18.33
CA TRP A 410 1.69 8.53 -18.07
C TRP A 410 2.73 8.82 -19.16
N HIS A 411 2.76 8.03 -20.23
CA HIS A 411 3.69 8.24 -21.33
C HIS A 411 3.54 9.66 -21.89
N ASP A 412 4.68 10.30 -22.16
CA ASP A 412 4.82 11.70 -22.62
C ASP A 412 4.26 12.79 -21.67
N ARG A 413 3.86 12.43 -20.46
CA ARG A 413 3.47 13.43 -19.46
C ARG A 413 4.69 14.19 -18.96
N GLN A 414 4.62 15.53 -19.04
CA GLN A 414 5.60 16.41 -18.41
C GLN A 414 5.49 16.35 -16.89
N VAL A 415 6.63 16.22 -16.22
CA VAL A 415 6.76 16.26 -14.77
C VAL A 415 7.85 17.25 -14.36
N LYS A 416 7.73 17.74 -13.11
CA LYS A 416 8.71 18.64 -12.49
C LYS A 416 8.94 18.23 -11.05
N GLY A 417 10.21 17.99 -10.70
CA GLY A 417 10.64 17.38 -9.44
C GLY A 417 10.89 15.89 -9.65
N CYS A 418 12.17 15.49 -9.59
CA CYS A 418 12.58 14.13 -9.88
C CYS A 418 13.55 13.60 -8.82
N PRO A 419 13.44 12.31 -8.41
CA PRO A 419 14.44 11.66 -7.58
C PRO A 419 15.75 11.52 -8.38
N LEU A 420 16.87 11.84 -7.75
CA LEU A 420 18.20 11.70 -8.33
C LEU A 420 19.00 10.57 -7.69
N HIS A 421 18.91 10.47 -6.36
CA HIS A 421 19.63 9.45 -5.62
C HIS A 421 18.67 8.78 -4.64
N THR A 422 18.74 7.47 -4.57
CA THR A 422 17.98 6.67 -3.62
C THR A 422 18.93 5.83 -2.77
N MET A 423 18.82 5.95 -1.47
CA MET A 423 19.60 5.23 -0.49
C MET A 423 18.68 4.32 0.34
N VAL A 424 19.04 3.07 0.50
CA VAL A 424 18.34 2.09 1.33
C VAL A 424 19.29 1.61 2.42
N ARG A 425 18.95 1.85 3.66
CA ARG A 425 19.78 1.52 4.83
C ARG A 425 21.25 1.90 4.62
N GLY A 426 21.48 3.19 4.29
CA GLY A 426 22.80 3.77 4.17
C GLY A 426 23.57 3.42 2.90
N ARG A 427 23.01 2.62 1.98
CA ARG A 427 23.60 2.27 0.70
C ARG A 427 22.85 2.86 -0.46
N PHE A 428 23.53 3.57 -1.34
CA PHE A 428 22.90 4.03 -2.57
C PHE A 428 22.56 2.83 -3.47
N VAL A 429 21.33 2.81 -3.93
CA VAL A 429 20.82 1.86 -4.94
C VAL A 429 20.57 2.58 -6.27
N VAL A 430 20.39 3.91 -6.24
CA VAL A 430 20.33 4.78 -7.42
C VAL A 430 21.25 5.98 -7.19
N ARG A 431 22.03 6.35 -8.21
CA ARG A 431 22.83 7.59 -8.25
C ARG A 431 22.64 8.30 -9.59
N ASP A 432 22.49 9.61 -9.55
CA ASP A 432 22.31 10.48 -10.74
C ASP A 432 21.18 10.01 -11.67
N GLY A 433 20.14 9.37 -11.09
CA GLY A 433 19.02 8.79 -11.81
C GLY A 433 19.29 7.40 -12.40
N GLU A 434 20.50 6.84 -12.19
CA GLU A 434 20.89 5.54 -12.72
C GLU A 434 20.90 4.47 -11.65
N LEU A 435 20.27 3.31 -11.95
CA LEU A 435 20.26 2.15 -11.07
C LEU A 435 21.66 1.54 -10.91
N LEU A 436 22.06 1.28 -9.68
CA LEU A 436 23.30 0.58 -9.39
C LEU A 436 23.06 -0.94 -9.36
N GLU A 437 23.15 -1.60 -10.50
CA GLU A 437 22.79 -3.01 -10.67
C GLU A 437 23.47 -3.98 -9.69
N HIS A 438 24.70 -3.66 -9.26
CA HIS A 438 25.44 -4.47 -8.29
C HIS A 438 24.83 -4.46 -6.87
N THR A 439 23.79 -3.67 -6.64
CA THR A 439 23.06 -3.61 -5.38
C THR A 439 21.80 -4.50 -5.36
N ALA A 440 21.55 -5.26 -6.42
CA ALA A 440 20.51 -6.28 -6.44
C ALA A 440 20.67 -7.23 -5.24
N GLY A 441 19.57 -7.52 -4.56
CA GLY A 441 19.57 -8.34 -3.34
C GLY A 441 19.98 -7.56 -2.07
N TRP A 442 20.09 -6.24 -2.11
CA TRP A 442 20.31 -5.43 -0.91
C TRP A 442 19.08 -5.31 -0.03
N GLY A 443 17.87 -5.37 -0.63
CA GLY A 443 16.60 -5.30 0.08
C GLY A 443 16.42 -6.41 1.12
N GLN A 444 15.73 -6.12 2.20
CA GLN A 444 15.46 -7.06 3.28
C GLN A 444 13.97 -7.13 3.59
N SER A 445 13.51 -8.31 4.01
CA SER A 445 12.17 -8.47 4.56
C SER A 445 12.04 -7.66 5.85
N ILE A 446 11.01 -6.83 5.92
CA ILE A 446 10.69 -6.04 7.10
C ILE A 446 9.68 -6.78 7.98
N LYS A 447 9.85 -6.61 9.29
CA LYS A 447 8.84 -7.01 10.29
C LYS A 447 8.39 -5.76 11.02
N PRO A 448 7.10 -5.64 11.38
CA PRO A 448 6.65 -4.54 12.23
C PRO A 448 7.48 -4.48 13.51
N VAL A 449 8.06 -3.32 13.80
CA VAL A 449 8.94 -3.15 14.98
C VAL A 449 8.13 -3.11 16.28
N GLN A 450 6.89 -2.70 16.18
CA GLN A 450 5.96 -2.66 17.29
C GLN A 450 4.70 -3.42 16.89
N ARG A 451 4.38 -4.47 17.65
CA ARG A 451 2.99 -4.93 17.70
C ARG A 451 2.21 -3.78 18.33
N MET A 452 1.47 -3.06 17.49
CA MET A 452 0.70 -1.93 18.00
C MET A 452 -0.34 -2.48 18.97
N PRO A 453 -0.55 -1.86 20.16
CA PRO A 453 -1.57 -2.32 21.07
C PRO A 453 -2.94 -2.33 20.38
N PRO A 454 -3.88 -3.23 20.73
CA PRO A 454 -5.20 -3.27 20.14
C PRO A 454 -5.86 -1.90 20.22
N ALA A 455 -6.53 -1.50 19.12
CA ALA A 455 -7.05 -0.14 18.96
C ALA A 455 -8.17 0.20 19.97
N ARG A 456 -8.92 -0.76 20.44
CA ARG A 456 -9.93 -0.67 21.51
C ARG A 456 -10.24 -2.06 22.11
N VAL A 457 -10.86 -2.06 23.28
CA VAL A 457 -11.46 -3.27 23.85
C VAL A 457 -12.58 -3.71 22.90
N ALA A 458 -12.42 -4.91 22.35
CA ALA A 458 -13.47 -5.56 21.56
C ALA A 458 -14.78 -5.61 22.38
N HIS A 459 -15.92 -5.57 21.69
CA HIS A 459 -17.20 -5.79 22.34
C HIS A 459 -17.12 -7.11 23.15
N PRO A 460 -17.66 -7.19 24.38
CA PRO A 460 -17.51 -8.36 25.24
C PRO A 460 -17.96 -9.69 24.62
N ASP A 461 -18.78 -9.64 23.56
CA ASP A 461 -19.26 -10.83 22.84
C ASP A 461 -18.39 -11.25 21.64
N THR A 462 -17.24 -10.60 21.42
CA THR A 462 -16.40 -10.81 20.21
C THR A 462 -15.27 -11.83 20.36
N THR A 463 -15.21 -12.63 21.41
CA THR A 463 -14.23 -13.69 21.52
C THR A 463 -14.78 -15.03 21.05
N THR A 464 -14.07 -15.72 20.16
CA THR A 464 -14.35 -17.12 19.75
C THR A 464 -14.55 -18.03 20.96
N ARG A 465 -13.98 -17.68 22.11
CA ARG A 465 -14.23 -18.33 23.41
C ARG A 465 -15.67 -18.21 23.87
N ALA A 466 -16.36 -17.09 23.58
CA ALA A 466 -17.78 -16.90 23.95
C ALA A 466 -18.71 -17.80 23.13
N ILE A 467 -18.30 -18.22 21.93
CA ILE A 467 -19.07 -19.14 21.07
C ILE A 467 -18.84 -20.62 21.45
N THR A 468 -17.66 -20.95 21.95
CA THR A 468 -17.28 -22.36 22.24
C THR A 468 -17.42 -22.75 23.71
N GLU A 469 -17.42 -21.80 24.64
CA GLU A 469 -17.62 -22.04 26.06
C GLU A 469 -18.92 -21.42 26.56
N PRO A 470 -19.89 -22.20 27.08
CA PRO A 470 -21.08 -21.64 27.72
C PRO A 470 -20.67 -20.69 28.85
N GLY A 471 -21.21 -19.47 28.85
CA GLY A 471 -20.94 -18.48 29.88
C GLY A 471 -21.23 -19.02 31.31
N ALA A 472 -20.59 -18.46 32.32
CA ALA A 472 -20.78 -18.87 33.70
C ALA A 472 -22.25 -18.84 34.12
N ALA A 473 -23.04 -17.89 33.64
CA ALA A 473 -24.47 -17.77 33.84
C ALA A 473 -25.29 -18.93 33.20
N GLU A 474 -24.87 -19.45 32.03
CA GLU A 474 -25.52 -20.58 31.39
C GLU A 474 -25.12 -21.91 32.08
N ARG A 475 -23.93 -21.99 32.65
CA ARG A 475 -23.51 -23.13 33.48
C ARG A 475 -24.30 -23.19 34.79
N GLU A 476 -24.55 -22.07 35.46
CA GLU A 476 -25.42 -22.02 36.65
C GLU A 476 -26.88 -22.35 36.32
N ALA A 477 -27.42 -21.82 35.19
CA ALA A 477 -28.77 -22.14 34.77
C ALA A 477 -28.96 -23.64 34.44
N ARG A 478 -27.97 -24.29 33.83
CA ARG A 478 -28.00 -25.74 33.59
C ARG A 478 -27.82 -26.55 34.86
N ALA A 479 -27.02 -26.10 35.80
CA ALA A 479 -26.87 -26.76 37.08
C ALA A 479 -28.14 -26.73 37.93
N THR A 480 -28.80 -25.58 37.97
CA THR A 480 -30.11 -25.39 38.67
C THR A 480 -31.24 -26.13 38.01
N ALA A 481 -31.27 -26.24 36.66
CA ALA A 481 -32.27 -27.03 35.94
C ALA A 481 -32.10 -28.54 36.14
N GLY A 482 -30.83 -29.02 36.25
CA GLY A 482 -30.51 -30.43 36.57
C GLY A 482 -30.93 -30.83 37.98
N GLU A 483 -30.81 -29.96 38.96
CA GLU A 483 -31.26 -30.21 40.33
C GLU A 483 -32.79 -30.20 40.50
N ALA A 484 -33.51 -29.40 39.71
CA ALA A 484 -34.96 -29.37 39.71
C ALA A 484 -35.58 -30.65 39.12
N SER A 485 -34.94 -31.26 38.10
CA SER A 485 -35.37 -32.50 37.47
C SER A 485 -35.19 -33.75 38.36
N CYS A 486 -34.25 -33.68 39.30
CA CYS A 486 -33.97 -34.80 40.21
C CYS A 486 -34.94 -34.84 41.43
N LYS A 487 -35.69 -33.78 41.69
CA LYS A 487 -36.68 -33.73 42.81
C LYS A 487 -38.13 -34.10 42.44
N ILE A 488 -38.41 -34.41 41.17
CA ILE A 488 -39.77 -34.78 40.70
C ILE A 488 -39.94 -36.32 40.63
N HIS A 489 -38.90 -37.11 40.90
CA HIS A 489 -38.93 -38.56 40.89
C HIS A 489 -38.48 -39.18 42.24
N ARG A 490 -38.99 -38.63 43.35
CA ARG A 490 -38.99 -39.31 44.66
C ARG A 490 -40.36 -39.21 45.31
#